data_e27e6628efe56435fc4d7f99b14fad31
#
_entry.id   e27e6628efe56435fc4d7f99b14fad31
#
_cell.length_a   1.000
_cell.length_b   1.000
_cell.length_c   1.000
_cell.angle_alpha   90.00
_cell.angle_beta   90.00
_cell.angle_gamma   90.00
#
_symmetry.space_group_name_H-M   'P 1'
#
loop_
_entity.id
_entity.type
_entity.pdbx_description
1 polymer ?
#
loop_
_entity_poly.entity_id
_entity_poly.type
_entity_poly.pdbx_seq_one_letter_code
_entity_poly.pdbx_strand_id
1 'polypeptide(L)'
;IKLFAVGTVVNPVIYDVLNRTQLKLNFTMLASDTIVINTNVGEKSIELIRDGVTYNAMGYMAQNSSWFELQSGDNVFTYDADSGNSYLQLTFTTSILYSGV
;
A
#
# COMPACT_ATOMS: atom_id res chain seq x y z
N ILE A 1 0.41 2.67 -5.53
CA ILE A 1 0.57 3.00 -4.10
C ILE A 1 1.88 2.42 -3.62
N LYS A 2 2.65 3.24 -2.98
CA LYS A 2 3.95 2.83 -2.45
C LYS A 2 4.01 3.11 -0.96
N LEU A 3 4.38 2.09 -0.18
CA LEU A 3 4.67 2.23 1.25
C LEU A 3 6.17 2.11 1.46
N PHE A 4 6.74 3.04 2.19
CA PHE A 4 8.16 3.02 2.52
C PHE A 4 8.33 3.07 4.04
N ALA A 5 9.20 2.23 4.57
CA ALA A 5 9.47 2.18 6.00
C ALA A 5 10.84 2.78 6.30
N VAL A 6 10.86 3.77 7.20
CA VAL A 6 12.14 4.34 7.69
C VAL A 6 12.57 3.67 9.01
N GLY A 7 11.78 2.75 9.51
CA GLY A 7 12.04 1.94 10.68
C GLY A 7 11.13 0.74 10.63
N THR A 8 11.09 -0.06 11.69
CA THR A 8 10.24 -1.26 11.73
C THR A 8 8.77 -0.87 11.79
N VAL A 9 7.98 -1.41 10.85
CA VAL A 9 6.53 -1.21 10.76
C VAL A 9 5.84 -2.56 10.77
N VAL A 10 4.94 -2.78 11.72
CA VAL A 10 4.24 -4.06 11.86
C VAL A 10 2.83 -3.93 11.32
N ASN A 11 2.50 -4.79 10.36
CA ASN A 11 1.17 -4.92 9.77
C ASN A 11 0.60 -3.59 9.27
N PRO A 12 1.19 -3.03 8.21
CA PRO A 12 0.69 -1.77 7.65
C PRO A 12 -0.69 -1.94 7.06
N VAL A 13 -1.50 -0.90 7.17
CA VAL A 13 -2.85 -0.87 6.63
C VAL A 13 -3.10 0.46 5.93
N ILE A 14 -3.81 0.42 4.81
CA ILE A 14 -4.27 1.59 4.09
C ILE A 14 -5.79 1.58 4.13
N TYR A 15 -6.37 2.72 4.51
CA TYR A 15 -7.82 2.89 4.54
C TYR A 15 -8.25 3.77 3.38
N ASP A 16 -9.25 3.30 2.65
CA ASP A 16 -9.98 4.12 1.69
C ASP A 16 -11.17 4.72 2.44
N VAL A 17 -11.02 5.99 2.81
CA VAL A 17 -11.96 6.65 3.71
C VAL A 17 -13.32 6.82 3.06
N LEU A 18 -13.36 7.16 1.78
CA LEU A 18 -14.63 7.42 1.09
C LEU A 18 -15.43 6.15 0.87
N ASN A 19 -14.77 5.04 0.55
CA ASN A 19 -15.44 3.78 0.29
C ASN A 19 -15.49 2.86 1.52
N ARG A 20 -14.89 3.29 2.62
CA ARG A 20 -14.88 2.54 3.89
C ARG A 20 -14.30 1.13 3.75
N THR A 21 -13.26 1.01 2.95
CA THR A 21 -12.56 -0.25 2.76
C THR A 21 -11.13 -0.11 3.24
N GLN A 22 -10.46 -1.24 3.40
CA GLN A 22 -9.07 -1.25 3.83
C GLN A 22 -8.30 -2.35 3.14
N LEU A 23 -6.99 -2.15 3.01
CA LEU A 23 -6.06 -3.17 2.58
C LEU A 23 -4.98 -3.27 3.64
N LYS A 24 -4.92 -4.41 4.34
CA LYS A 24 -3.97 -4.65 5.40
C LYS A 24 -3.03 -5.79 5.02
N LEU A 25 -1.77 -5.63 5.36
CA LEU A 25 -0.76 -6.65 5.15
C LEU A 25 -0.32 -7.21 6.50
N ASN A 26 -0.36 -8.52 6.64
CA ASN A 26 0.18 -9.22 7.81
C ASN A 26 1.67 -9.43 7.59
N PHE A 27 2.44 -8.38 7.77
CA PHE A 27 3.84 -8.38 7.42
C PHE A 27 4.59 -7.33 8.26
N THR A 28 5.81 -7.66 8.66
CA THR A 28 6.69 -6.71 9.34
C THR A 28 7.67 -6.13 8.34
N MET A 29 7.56 -4.82 8.10
CA MET A 29 8.51 -4.10 7.27
C MET A 29 9.72 -3.74 8.11
N LEU A 30 10.90 -3.88 7.54
CA LEU A 30 12.13 -3.42 8.14
C LEU A 30 12.52 -2.07 7.55
N ALA A 31 13.46 -1.39 8.19
CA ALA A 31 13.92 -0.09 7.69
C ALA A 31 14.39 -0.21 6.24
N SER A 32 13.97 0.74 5.43
CA SER A 32 14.24 0.82 3.98
C SER A 32 13.43 -0.14 3.12
N ASP A 33 12.52 -0.94 3.70
CA ASP A 33 11.64 -1.76 2.90
C ASP A 33 10.64 -0.89 2.15
N THR A 34 10.35 -1.28 0.91
CA THR A 34 9.34 -0.63 0.09
C THR A 34 8.31 -1.66 -0.33
N ILE A 35 7.03 -1.34 -0.17
CA ILE A 35 5.94 -2.18 -0.68
C ILE A 35 5.23 -1.40 -1.79
N VAL A 36 5.12 -2.00 -2.95
CA VAL A 36 4.44 -1.41 -4.11
C VAL A 36 3.15 -2.17 -4.35
N ILE A 37 2.03 -1.46 -4.30
CA ILE A 37 0.71 -2.03 -4.51
C ILE A 37 0.17 -1.49 -5.83
N ASN A 38 -0.09 -2.39 -6.76
CA ASN A 38 -0.73 -2.05 -8.03
C ASN A 38 -2.18 -2.50 -7.97
N THR A 39 -3.09 -1.55 -8.14
CA THR A 39 -4.53 -1.81 -8.04
C THR A 39 -5.22 -1.82 -9.39
N ASN A 40 -4.49 -1.70 -10.48
CA ASN A 40 -5.07 -1.68 -11.82
C ASN A 40 -5.75 -3.01 -12.14
N VAL A 41 -6.89 -2.92 -12.80
CA VAL A 41 -7.63 -4.12 -13.20
C VAL A 41 -6.75 -4.99 -14.12
N GLY A 42 -6.66 -6.27 -13.78
CA GLY A 42 -5.84 -7.20 -14.55
C GLY A 42 -4.36 -7.18 -14.22
N GLU A 43 -3.93 -6.22 -13.39
CA GLU A 43 -2.52 -6.08 -13.04
C GLU A 43 -2.30 -6.02 -11.53
N LYS A 44 -3.29 -6.40 -10.74
CA LYS A 44 -3.20 -6.30 -9.28
C LYS A 44 -2.02 -7.08 -8.75
N SER A 45 -1.18 -6.40 -7.97
CA SER A 45 0.00 -7.01 -7.39
C SER A 45 0.40 -6.29 -6.10
N ILE A 46 1.09 -7.00 -5.24
CA ILE A 46 1.75 -6.44 -4.07
C ILE A 46 3.17 -7.00 -4.09
N GLU A 47 4.14 -6.10 -4.11
CA GLU A 47 5.54 -6.48 -4.18
C GLU A 47 6.31 -5.82 -3.05
N LEU A 48 7.23 -6.58 -2.45
CA LEU A 48 8.17 -6.07 -1.47
C LEU A 48 9.53 -5.90 -2.15
N ILE A 49 10.12 -4.72 -2.01
CA ILE A 49 11.47 -4.45 -2.48
C ILE A 49 12.35 -4.30 -1.23
N ARG A 50 13.30 -5.22 -1.09
CA ARG A 50 14.23 -5.25 0.03
C ARG A 50 15.63 -5.49 -0.51
N ASP A 51 16.56 -4.61 -0.16
CA ASP A 51 17.96 -4.71 -0.60
C ASP A 51 18.11 -4.84 -2.11
N GLY A 52 17.24 -4.12 -2.86
CA GLY A 52 17.27 -4.16 -4.32
C GLY A 52 16.63 -5.38 -4.94
N VAL A 53 16.06 -6.28 -4.14
CA VAL A 53 15.42 -7.51 -4.63
C VAL A 53 13.91 -7.39 -4.47
N THR A 54 13.17 -7.75 -5.50
CA THR A 54 11.70 -7.71 -5.52
C THR A 54 11.12 -9.07 -5.19
N TYR A 55 10.22 -9.10 -4.21
CA TYR A 55 9.53 -10.32 -3.78
C TYR A 55 8.03 -10.14 -3.97
N ASN A 56 7.33 -11.22 -4.29
CA ASN A 56 5.88 -11.22 -4.33
C ASN A 56 5.35 -11.22 -2.90
N ALA A 57 4.52 -10.24 -2.56
CA ALA A 57 3.96 -10.09 -1.21
C ALA A 57 2.44 -10.27 -1.16
N MET A 58 1.82 -10.81 -2.21
CA MET A 58 0.37 -11.03 -2.25
C MET A 58 -0.11 -11.93 -1.13
N GLY A 59 0.70 -12.89 -0.71
CA GLY A 59 0.33 -13.84 0.34
C GLY A 59 0.20 -13.21 1.72
N TYR A 60 0.66 -12.00 1.91
CA TYR A 60 0.56 -11.32 3.20
C TYR A 60 -0.71 -10.49 3.36
N MET A 61 -1.54 -10.41 2.32
CA MET A 61 -2.78 -9.65 2.37
C MET A 61 -3.75 -10.28 3.37
N ALA A 62 -4.25 -9.49 4.31
CA ALA A 62 -5.17 -9.99 5.33
C ALA A 62 -6.53 -10.33 4.70
N GLN A 63 -7.25 -11.29 5.31
CA GLN A 63 -8.48 -11.81 4.74
C GLN A 63 -9.59 -10.77 4.58
N ASN A 64 -9.62 -9.77 5.44
CA ASN A 64 -10.63 -8.72 5.38
C ASN A 64 -10.20 -7.53 4.55
N SER A 65 -9.17 -7.70 3.75
CA SER A 65 -8.66 -6.64 2.88
C SER A 65 -9.45 -6.57 1.58
N SER A 66 -9.52 -5.37 1.02
CA SER A 66 -10.17 -5.13 -0.27
C SER A 66 -9.19 -4.38 -1.18
N TRP A 67 -9.27 -4.67 -2.47
CA TRP A 67 -8.53 -3.88 -3.45
C TRP A 67 -9.24 -2.55 -3.66
N PHE A 68 -8.42 -1.49 -3.75
CA PHE A 68 -8.95 -0.16 -4.00
C PHE A 68 -9.10 0.06 -5.49
N GLU A 69 -10.11 0.86 -5.85
CA GLU A 69 -10.21 1.40 -7.20
C GLU A 69 -9.92 2.89 -7.11
N LEU A 70 -8.83 3.30 -7.76
CA LEU A 70 -8.51 4.72 -7.82
C LEU A 70 -9.44 5.36 -8.85
N GLN A 71 -10.22 6.32 -8.39
CA GLN A 71 -11.21 6.98 -9.24
C GLN A 71 -10.70 8.33 -9.66
N SER A 72 -11.20 8.84 -10.78
CA SER A 72 -11.01 10.24 -11.12
C SER A 72 -11.77 11.08 -10.10
N GLY A 73 -11.18 12.18 -9.68
CA GLY A 73 -11.76 13.01 -8.65
C GLY A 73 -11.09 12.76 -7.31
N ASP A 74 -11.85 12.92 -6.23
CA ASP A 74 -11.29 12.86 -4.90
C ASP A 74 -11.08 11.43 -4.43
N ASN A 75 -9.83 11.13 -4.07
CA ASN A 75 -9.48 9.88 -3.39
C ASN A 75 -8.89 10.27 -2.03
N VAL A 76 -9.49 9.77 -0.96
CA VAL A 76 -9.04 10.07 0.39
C VAL A 76 -8.56 8.79 1.04
N PHE A 77 -7.27 8.73 1.32
CA PHE A 77 -6.64 7.56 1.94
C PHE A 77 -5.90 7.97 3.20
N THR A 78 -5.97 7.12 4.20
CA THR A 78 -5.12 7.22 5.37
C THR A 78 -4.39 5.90 5.57
N TYR A 79 -3.39 5.91 6.42
CA TYR A 79 -2.63 4.70 6.69
C TYR A 79 -2.32 4.60 8.17
N ASP A 80 -2.08 3.37 8.63
CA ASP A 80 -1.73 3.08 10.00
C ASP A 80 -0.94 1.77 10.03
N ALA A 81 -0.58 1.32 11.20
CA ALA A 81 0.08 0.04 11.42
C ALA A 81 -0.17 -0.39 12.86
N ASP A 82 0.00 -1.67 13.15
CA ASP A 82 -0.14 -2.17 14.52
C ASP A 82 0.97 -1.61 15.41
N SER A 83 2.17 -1.40 14.86
CA SER A 83 3.21 -0.63 15.55
C SER A 83 4.13 -0.01 14.50
N GLY A 84 4.83 1.06 14.90
CA GLY A 84 5.75 1.75 14.01
C GLY A 84 5.09 2.60 12.94
N ASN A 85 3.84 2.99 13.12
CA ASN A 85 3.13 3.78 12.12
C ASN A 85 3.81 5.12 11.82
N SER A 86 4.52 5.70 12.77
CA SER A 86 5.27 6.94 12.57
C SER A 86 6.45 6.76 11.62
N TYR A 87 6.88 5.52 11.38
CA TYR A 87 7.97 5.21 10.45
C TYR A 87 7.46 4.88 9.05
N LEU A 88 6.16 4.89 8.83
CA LEU A 88 5.57 4.53 7.56
C LEU A 88 5.30 5.78 6.73
N GLN A 89 5.69 5.74 5.46
CA GLN A 89 5.42 6.80 4.50
C GLN A 89 4.58 6.25 3.36
N LEU A 90 3.54 6.96 2.99
CA LEU A 90 2.63 6.57 1.93
C LEU A 90 2.82 7.52 0.75
N THR A 91 3.04 6.96 -0.43
CA THR A 91 3.15 7.73 -1.66
C THR A 91 2.23 7.13 -2.71
N PHE A 92 1.49 7.98 -3.41
CA PHE A 92 0.69 7.56 -4.54
C PHE A 92 1.43 7.86 -5.82
N THR A 93 1.44 6.87 -6.71
CA THR A 93 1.90 7.09 -8.06
C THR A 93 0.76 7.71 -8.83
N THR A 94 0.72 9.01 -8.82
CA THR A 94 -0.44 9.73 -9.34
C THR A 94 -0.39 9.99 -10.82
N SER A 95 0.66 9.58 -11.43
CA SER A 95 0.80 9.72 -12.86
C SER A 95 -0.36 9.18 -13.63
N ILE A 96 -0.96 8.17 -13.14
CA ILE A 96 -2.12 7.62 -13.76
C ILE A 96 -3.25 8.59 -13.87
N LEU A 97 -3.25 9.59 -13.07
CA LEU A 97 -4.34 10.54 -13.08
C LEU A 97 -4.35 11.38 -14.31
N TYR A 98 -3.23 11.38 -14.97
CA TYR A 98 -3.18 12.16 -16.10
C TYR A 98 -3.89 11.62 -17.23
N SER A 99 -4.15 10.36 -17.20
CA SER A 99 -4.96 9.78 -18.20
C SER A 99 -6.29 10.49 -18.28
N GLY A 100 -6.64 11.17 -17.26
CA GLY A 100 -7.86 11.94 -17.22
C GLY A 100 -7.74 13.36 -17.73
N VAL A 101 -6.58 13.71 -18.16
CA VAL A 101 -6.38 15.09 -18.61
C VAL A 101 -6.41 15.19 -20.10
#